data_99d48b4cb96f23856206dd13a1f2b78a
#
_entry.id   99d48b4cb96f23856206dd13a1f2b78a
#
_cell.length_a   1.000
_cell.length_b   1.000
_cell.length_c   1.000
_cell.angle_alpha   90.00
_cell.angle_beta   90.00
_cell.angle_gamma   90.00
#
_symmetry.space_group_name_H-M   'P 1'
#
loop_
_entity.id
_entity.type
_entity.pdbx_description
1 polymer ?
#
loop_
_entity_poly.entity_id
_entity_poly.type
_entity_poly.pdbx_seq_one_letter_code
_entity_poly.pdbx_strand_id
1 'polypeptide(L)'
;DTNTYIQFHSGDQWRVVVGGSERLEVKNSSPHVLVSGDLNSTSDERLKKNIKPIDNALADICQLEGVTFDWKDTGTQGQGFIAQQVEPIIPDVVNTDEDTGMKSINYVGLIGHLVEAIKTQQTQINDLKAEIQSMKS
;
A
#
# COMPACT_ATOMS: atom_id res chain seq x y z
N ASP A 1 -3.07 -20.13 29.51
CA ASP A 1 -2.39 -20.38 28.24
C ASP A 1 -0.98 -19.78 28.31
N THR A 2 0.04 -20.65 28.39
CA THR A 2 1.44 -20.25 28.60
C THR A 2 2.16 -19.96 27.27
N ASN A 3 1.50 -20.14 26.14
CA ASN A 3 2.07 -20.00 24.79
C ASN A 3 1.49 -18.84 23.97
N THR A 4 0.68 -17.98 24.61
CA THR A 4 0.13 -16.76 24.00
C THR A 4 0.43 -15.58 24.93
N TYR A 5 1.25 -14.64 24.46
CA TYR A 5 1.72 -13.52 25.27
C TYR A 5 2.25 -12.36 24.41
N ILE A 6 2.36 -11.20 25.03
CA ILE A 6 3.10 -10.05 24.52
C ILE A 6 4.40 -9.96 25.30
N GLN A 7 5.51 -9.78 24.62
CA GLN A 7 6.83 -9.78 25.23
C GLN A 7 7.67 -8.62 24.71
N PHE A 8 8.32 -7.91 25.64
CA PHE A 8 9.52 -7.15 25.34
C PHE A 8 10.68 -8.13 25.31
N HIS A 9 11.16 -8.40 24.10
CA HIS A 9 12.25 -9.34 23.87
C HIS A 9 13.53 -8.53 23.69
N SER A 10 14.66 -9.00 24.14
CA SER A 10 15.97 -8.31 24.16
C SER A 10 16.07 -6.99 23.37
N GLY A 11 16.65 -5.95 23.94
CA GLY A 11 16.94 -4.63 23.36
C GLY A 11 16.06 -4.17 22.20
N ASP A 12 15.21 -3.21 22.40
CA ASP A 12 14.42 -2.52 21.36
C ASP A 12 13.52 -3.42 20.48
N GLN A 13 13.07 -4.57 21.02
CA GLN A 13 12.14 -5.48 20.34
C GLN A 13 10.89 -5.74 21.17
N TRP A 14 9.75 -5.68 20.50
CA TRP A 14 8.45 -6.04 21.05
C TRP A 14 7.76 -7.04 20.10
N ARG A 15 7.14 -8.08 20.67
CA ARG A 15 6.49 -9.11 19.87
C ARG A 15 5.20 -9.64 20.49
N VAL A 16 4.32 -10.14 19.61
CA VAL A 16 3.12 -10.89 19.97
C VAL A 16 3.31 -12.35 19.55
N VAL A 17 3.21 -13.25 20.52
CA VAL A 17 3.26 -14.69 20.31
C VAL A 17 1.88 -15.27 20.54
N VAL A 18 1.41 -16.10 19.63
CA VAL A 18 0.12 -16.80 19.71
C VAL A 18 0.32 -18.26 19.38
N GLY A 19 -0.10 -19.14 20.31
CA GLY A 19 0.04 -20.58 20.13
C GLY A 19 1.50 -21.03 20.01
N GLY A 20 2.43 -20.36 20.71
CA GLY A 20 3.87 -20.65 20.67
C GLY A 20 4.60 -20.13 19.43
N SER A 21 3.89 -19.45 18.51
CA SER A 21 4.48 -18.87 17.30
C SER A 21 4.41 -17.36 17.35
N GLU A 22 5.51 -16.71 16.95
CA GLU A 22 5.54 -15.25 16.75
C GLU A 22 4.65 -14.86 15.57
N ARG A 23 3.77 -13.87 15.79
CA ARG A 23 2.82 -13.38 14.79
C ARG A 23 3.07 -11.93 14.37
N LEU A 24 3.58 -11.14 15.31
CA LEU A 24 3.93 -9.73 15.05
C LEU A 24 5.24 -9.42 15.79
N GLU A 25 6.17 -8.79 15.11
CA GLU A 25 7.39 -8.25 15.69
C GLU A 25 7.52 -6.77 15.32
N VAL A 26 7.92 -5.94 16.28
CA VAL A 26 8.32 -4.55 16.08
C VAL A 26 9.72 -4.38 16.65
N LYS A 27 10.64 -3.87 15.86
CA LYS A 27 12.06 -3.75 16.22
C LYS A 27 12.75 -2.55 15.61
N ASN A 28 13.90 -2.19 16.16
CA ASN A 28 14.70 -1.05 15.69
C ASN A 28 15.54 -1.35 14.44
N SER A 29 15.48 -2.57 13.90
CA SER A 29 16.18 -2.96 12.66
C SER A 29 15.17 -3.28 11.54
N SER A 30 15.57 -3.14 10.31
CA SER A 30 14.72 -3.48 9.15
C SER A 30 14.50 -5.01 9.03
N PRO A 31 13.28 -5.46 8.71
CA PRO A 31 12.04 -4.68 8.66
C PRO A 31 11.58 -4.26 10.06
N HIS A 32 11.14 -3.01 10.21
CA HIS A 32 10.75 -2.49 11.53
C HIS A 32 9.49 -3.13 12.09
N VAL A 33 8.59 -3.56 11.21
CA VAL A 33 7.37 -4.32 11.57
C VAL A 33 7.31 -5.56 10.69
N LEU A 34 7.23 -6.72 11.32
CA LEU A 34 7.08 -8.01 10.66
C LEU A 34 5.81 -8.71 11.13
N VAL A 35 4.99 -9.15 10.19
CA VAL A 35 3.84 -10.03 10.41
C VAL A 35 4.19 -11.40 9.86
N SER A 36 4.17 -12.41 10.72
CA SER A 36 4.46 -13.81 10.32
C SER A 36 3.17 -14.48 9.83
N GLY A 37 2.95 -14.45 8.54
CA GLY A 37 1.77 -14.99 7.85
C GLY A 37 1.04 -13.94 7.03
N ASP A 38 -0.20 -14.25 6.65
CA ASP A 38 -1.03 -13.37 5.84
C ASP A 38 -1.55 -12.18 6.65
N LEU A 39 -1.59 -11.00 6.04
CA LEU A 39 -2.20 -9.80 6.59
C LEU A 39 -3.51 -9.49 5.86
N ASN A 40 -4.63 -9.67 6.55
CA ASN A 40 -5.96 -9.37 6.03
C ASN A 40 -6.50 -8.06 6.61
N SER A 41 -6.86 -7.13 5.75
CA SER A 41 -7.61 -5.94 6.13
C SER A 41 -9.11 -6.20 6.00
N THR A 42 -9.90 -5.79 7.01
CA THR A 42 -11.36 -5.87 6.96
C THR A 42 -11.90 -5.05 5.80
N SER A 43 -12.71 -5.69 4.94
CA SER A 43 -13.27 -5.07 3.73
C SER A 43 -14.72 -5.47 3.46
N ASP A 44 -15.47 -5.77 4.52
CA ASP A 44 -16.87 -6.18 4.46
C ASP A 44 -17.75 -5.03 3.96
N GLU A 45 -18.65 -5.33 3.01
CA GLU A 45 -19.58 -4.36 2.42
C GLU A 45 -20.46 -3.68 3.48
N ARG A 46 -20.84 -4.40 4.52
CA ARG A 46 -21.69 -3.90 5.62
C ARG A 46 -21.06 -2.74 6.41
N LEU A 47 -19.75 -2.57 6.31
CA LEU A 47 -18.99 -1.47 6.95
C LEU A 47 -18.76 -0.28 6.02
N LYS A 48 -19.27 -0.33 4.78
CA LYS A 48 -19.03 0.66 3.74
C LYS A 48 -20.34 1.28 3.27
N LYS A 49 -20.26 2.51 2.81
CA LYS A 49 -21.38 3.23 2.18
C LYS A 49 -20.88 4.02 0.97
N ASN A 50 -21.80 4.44 0.11
CA ASN A 50 -21.49 5.25 -1.08
C ASN A 50 -20.45 4.59 -2.00
N ILE A 51 -20.53 3.27 -2.16
CA ILE A 51 -19.60 2.48 -2.96
C ILE A 51 -19.75 2.85 -4.43
N LYS A 52 -18.66 3.25 -5.06
CA LYS A 52 -18.58 3.58 -6.49
C LYS A 52 -17.20 3.20 -7.03
N PRO A 53 -17.08 2.94 -8.34
CA PRO A 53 -15.78 2.76 -8.99
C PRO A 53 -14.86 3.98 -8.79
N ILE A 54 -13.55 3.75 -8.85
CA ILE A 54 -12.56 4.81 -8.84
C ILE A 54 -12.47 5.40 -10.25
N ASP A 55 -12.76 6.68 -10.38
CA ASP A 55 -12.67 7.41 -11.64
C ASP A 55 -11.23 7.87 -11.91
N ASN A 56 -10.88 8.06 -13.19
CA ASN A 56 -9.60 8.59 -13.67
C ASN A 56 -8.33 7.81 -13.22
N ALA A 57 -8.49 6.60 -12.74
CA ALA A 57 -7.41 5.83 -12.12
C ALA A 57 -6.15 5.70 -12.99
N LEU A 58 -6.29 5.49 -14.31
CA LEU A 58 -5.13 5.38 -15.21
C LEU A 58 -4.38 6.72 -15.30
N ALA A 59 -5.10 7.83 -15.44
CA ALA A 59 -4.48 9.16 -15.51
C ALA A 59 -3.75 9.51 -14.20
N ASP A 60 -4.32 9.16 -13.07
CA ASP A 60 -3.73 9.40 -11.75
C ASP A 60 -2.47 8.54 -11.54
N ILE A 61 -2.55 7.25 -11.82
CA ILE A 61 -1.41 6.32 -11.70
C ILE A 61 -0.24 6.73 -12.62
N CYS A 62 -0.53 7.19 -13.83
CA CYS A 62 0.51 7.66 -14.75
C CYS A 62 1.23 8.94 -14.30
N GLN A 63 0.70 9.67 -13.34
CA GLN A 63 1.35 10.85 -12.75
C GLN A 63 2.22 10.51 -11.55
N LEU A 64 2.04 9.32 -10.94
CA LEU A 64 2.83 8.91 -9.80
C LEU A 64 4.25 8.52 -10.20
N GLU A 65 5.21 8.87 -9.35
CA GLU A 65 6.61 8.51 -9.51
C GLU A 65 7.04 7.55 -8.41
N GLY A 66 7.39 6.32 -8.79
CA GLY A 66 8.03 5.36 -7.88
C GLY A 66 9.50 5.71 -7.70
N VAL A 67 9.95 5.77 -6.46
CA VAL A 67 11.32 6.18 -6.11
C VAL A 67 12.04 5.16 -5.24
N THR A 68 13.36 5.17 -5.31
CA THR A 68 14.24 4.58 -4.30
C THR A 68 14.75 5.69 -3.37
N PHE A 69 14.96 5.37 -2.12
CA PHE A 69 15.45 6.33 -1.12
C PHE A 69 16.26 5.62 -0.03
N ASP A 70 17.00 6.37 0.75
CA ASP A 70 17.64 5.88 1.96
C ASP A 70 16.95 6.50 3.19
N TRP A 71 16.66 5.66 4.19
CA TRP A 71 16.16 6.13 5.47
C TRP A 71 17.24 6.93 6.20
N LYS A 72 16.94 8.16 6.61
CA LYS A 72 17.91 9.09 7.22
C LYS A 72 18.48 8.59 8.54
N ASP A 73 17.69 7.85 9.30
CA ASP A 73 18.07 7.33 10.62
C ASP A 73 18.94 6.08 10.56
N THR A 74 18.65 5.19 9.60
CA THR A 74 19.34 3.88 9.49
C THR A 74 20.29 3.79 8.31
N GLY A 75 20.16 4.65 7.29
CA GLY A 75 20.88 4.55 6.02
C GLY A 75 20.43 3.36 5.16
N THR A 76 19.40 2.63 5.57
CA THR A 76 18.89 1.48 4.79
C THR A 76 18.08 1.95 3.59
N GLN A 77 18.27 1.26 2.45
CA GLN A 77 17.56 1.57 1.23
C GLN A 77 16.10 1.10 1.29
N GLY A 78 15.20 1.94 0.78
CA GLY A 78 13.79 1.65 0.61
C GLY A 78 13.32 1.95 -0.82
N GLN A 79 12.10 1.55 -1.10
CA GLN A 79 11.39 1.84 -2.36
C GLN A 79 9.95 2.19 -2.05
N GLY A 80 9.37 3.08 -2.83
CA GLY A 80 7.97 3.47 -2.67
C GLY A 80 7.69 4.83 -3.30
N PHE A 81 6.91 5.63 -2.62
CA PHE A 81 6.49 6.96 -3.05
C PHE A 81 6.82 8.00 -2.00
N ILE A 82 6.88 9.27 -2.42
CA ILE A 82 6.96 10.41 -1.52
C ILE A 82 5.53 10.95 -1.30
N ALA A 83 5.07 10.95 -0.06
CA ALA A 83 3.68 11.30 0.27
C ALA A 83 3.28 12.70 -0.23
N GLN A 84 4.20 13.67 -0.16
CA GLN A 84 3.98 15.03 -0.66
C GLN A 84 3.82 15.09 -2.20
N GLN A 85 4.31 14.13 -2.94
CA GLN A 85 4.14 14.02 -4.39
C GLN A 85 2.85 13.27 -4.76
N VAL A 86 2.41 12.34 -3.91
CA VAL A 86 1.17 11.58 -4.10
C VAL A 86 -0.06 12.42 -3.76
N GLU A 87 0.00 13.22 -2.71
CA GLU A 87 -1.13 13.99 -2.17
C GLU A 87 -1.87 14.86 -3.20
N PRO A 88 -1.22 15.61 -4.09
CA PRO A 88 -1.90 16.41 -5.10
C PRO A 88 -2.66 15.59 -6.15
N ILE A 89 -2.29 14.30 -6.32
CA ILE A 89 -2.83 13.41 -7.34
C ILE A 89 -3.93 12.53 -6.76
N ILE A 90 -3.65 11.86 -5.65
CA ILE A 90 -4.56 10.93 -4.96
C ILE A 90 -4.57 11.26 -3.46
N PRO A 91 -5.22 12.35 -3.04
CA PRO A 91 -5.21 12.79 -1.64
C PRO A 91 -5.80 11.75 -0.68
N ASP A 92 -6.76 10.95 -1.11
CA ASP A 92 -7.47 9.98 -0.26
C ASP A 92 -6.59 8.84 0.28
N VAL A 93 -5.41 8.62 -0.29
CA VAL A 93 -4.45 7.63 0.20
C VAL A 93 -3.36 8.23 1.09
N VAL A 94 -3.35 9.55 1.28
CA VAL A 94 -2.36 10.24 2.10
C VAL A 94 -2.99 10.68 3.42
N ASN A 95 -2.34 10.34 4.52
CA ASN A 95 -2.72 10.81 5.85
C ASN A 95 -1.64 11.74 6.39
N THR A 96 -2.05 12.82 7.05
CA THR A 96 -1.16 13.73 7.77
C THR A 96 -1.43 13.61 9.25
N ASP A 97 -0.40 13.32 10.01
CA ASP A 97 -0.45 13.34 11.47
C ASP A 97 -0.63 14.80 11.95
N GLU A 98 -1.65 15.05 12.76
CA GLU A 98 -2.02 16.41 13.18
C GLU A 98 -0.99 17.04 14.13
N ASP A 99 -0.30 16.24 14.94
CA ASP A 99 0.65 16.73 15.93
C ASP A 99 2.02 17.03 15.32
N THR A 100 2.48 16.20 14.40
CA THR A 100 3.84 16.26 13.83
C THR A 100 3.90 16.83 12.42
N GLY A 101 2.77 16.84 11.70
CA GLY A 101 2.70 17.18 10.28
C GLY A 101 3.31 16.09 9.36
N MET A 102 3.74 14.96 9.91
CA MET A 102 4.30 13.87 9.14
C MET A 102 3.23 13.19 8.28
N LYS A 103 3.60 12.89 7.04
CA LYS A 103 2.69 12.25 6.09
C LYS A 103 2.99 10.78 5.92
N SER A 104 1.92 9.98 5.73
CA SER A 104 1.98 8.56 5.44
C SER A 104 1.06 8.19 4.27
N ILE A 105 1.34 7.07 3.63
CA ILE A 105 0.57 6.58 2.48
C ILE A 105 -0.12 5.27 2.85
N ASN A 106 -1.42 5.18 2.56
CA ASN A 106 -2.15 3.92 2.55
C ASN A 106 -1.89 3.18 1.24
N TYR A 107 -0.83 2.39 1.20
CA TYR A 107 -0.45 1.61 0.01
C TYR A 107 -1.52 0.62 -0.43
N VAL A 108 -2.29 0.04 0.49
CA VAL A 108 -3.41 -0.86 0.17
C VAL A 108 -4.49 -0.12 -0.65
N GLY A 109 -4.74 1.16 -0.35
CA GLY A 109 -5.65 2.01 -1.11
C GLY A 109 -5.24 2.20 -2.57
N LEU A 110 -3.95 2.20 -2.88
CA LEU A 110 -3.44 2.30 -4.26
C LEU A 110 -3.74 1.06 -5.11
N ILE A 111 -3.96 -0.10 -4.51
CA ILE A 111 -4.29 -1.34 -5.24
C ILE A 111 -5.59 -1.17 -6.04
N GLY A 112 -6.60 -0.51 -5.46
CA GLY A 112 -7.85 -0.20 -6.16
C GLY A 112 -7.63 0.66 -7.41
N HIS A 113 -6.80 1.69 -7.31
CA HIS A 113 -6.42 2.53 -8.46
C HIS A 113 -5.69 1.72 -9.55
N LEU A 114 -4.76 0.86 -9.14
CA LEU A 114 -4.04 -0.01 -10.09
C LEU A 114 -4.97 -0.98 -10.82
N VAL A 115 -5.95 -1.56 -10.13
CA VAL A 115 -6.96 -2.45 -10.74
C VAL A 115 -7.76 -1.70 -11.80
N GLU A 116 -8.30 -0.52 -11.49
CA GLU A 116 -9.09 0.25 -12.45
C GLU A 116 -8.22 0.82 -13.58
N ALA A 117 -6.98 1.19 -13.32
CA ALA A 117 -6.02 1.62 -14.35
C ALA A 117 -5.72 0.48 -15.35
N ILE A 118 -5.47 -0.74 -14.87
CA ILE A 118 -5.24 -1.92 -15.72
C ILE A 118 -6.47 -2.23 -16.58
N LYS A 119 -7.68 -2.13 -16.03
CA LYS A 119 -8.92 -2.34 -16.77
C LYS A 119 -9.07 -1.32 -17.89
N THR A 120 -8.77 -0.06 -17.63
CA THR A 120 -8.78 1.01 -18.65
C THR A 120 -7.74 0.75 -19.73
N GLN A 121 -6.52 0.36 -19.37
CA GLN A 121 -5.49 -0.01 -20.35
C GLN A 121 -5.92 -1.22 -21.19
N GLN A 122 -6.57 -2.22 -20.58
CA GLN A 122 -7.04 -3.38 -21.33
C GLN A 122 -8.09 -3.01 -22.36
N THR A 123 -8.98 -2.07 -22.04
CA THR A 123 -9.95 -1.51 -23.02
C THR A 123 -9.23 -0.82 -24.18
N GLN A 124 -8.28 0.06 -23.89
CA GLN A 124 -7.47 0.74 -24.92
C GLN A 124 -6.73 -0.25 -25.82
N ILE A 125 -6.16 -1.31 -25.26
CA ILE A 125 -5.49 -2.37 -26.03
C ILE A 125 -6.49 -3.08 -26.97
N ASN A 126 -7.67 -3.39 -26.48
CA ASN A 126 -8.70 -4.04 -27.30
C ASN A 126 -9.17 -3.15 -28.45
N ASP A 127 -9.35 -1.85 -28.20
CA ASP A 127 -9.73 -0.87 -29.22
C ASP A 127 -8.63 -0.76 -30.30
N LEU A 128 -7.37 -0.65 -29.88
CA LEU A 128 -6.24 -0.61 -30.83
C LEU A 128 -6.12 -1.90 -31.65
N LYS A 129 -6.37 -3.07 -31.06
CA LYS A 129 -6.40 -4.35 -31.79
C LYS A 129 -7.50 -4.37 -32.84
N ALA A 130 -8.69 -3.85 -32.51
CA ALA A 130 -9.81 -3.76 -33.43
C ALA A 130 -9.50 -2.78 -34.60
N GLU A 131 -8.89 -1.64 -34.31
CA GLU A 131 -8.45 -0.68 -35.33
C GLU A 131 -7.42 -1.31 -36.29
N ILE A 132 -6.39 -1.97 -35.73
CA ILE A 132 -5.36 -2.66 -36.52
C ILE A 132 -6.02 -3.73 -37.42
N GLN A 133 -6.97 -4.50 -36.89
CA GLN A 133 -7.65 -5.54 -37.66
C GLN A 133 -8.50 -4.92 -38.80
N SER A 134 -9.16 -3.80 -38.56
CA SER A 134 -9.92 -3.09 -39.60
C SER A 134 -9.03 -2.53 -40.71
N MET A 135 -7.79 -2.11 -40.40
CA MET A 135 -6.83 -1.62 -41.38
C MET A 135 -6.24 -2.72 -42.27
N LYS A 136 -6.33 -3.99 -41.85
CA LYS A 136 -5.85 -5.16 -42.61
C LYS A 136 -6.88 -5.75 -43.56
N SER A 137 -8.13 -5.38 -43.45
CA SER A 137 -9.25 -5.89 -44.26
C SER A 137 -9.53 -5.04 -45.50
#